data_11cfdbdd294ff053fc2ed474e0f2799d
#
_entry.id   11cfdbdd294ff053fc2ed474e0f2799d
#
_cell.length_a   1.000
_cell.length_b   1.000
_cell.length_c   1.000
_cell.angle_alpha   90.00
_cell.angle_beta   90.00
_cell.angle_gamma   90.00
#
_symmetry.space_group_name_H-M   'P 1'
#
loop_
_entity.id
_entity.type
_entity.pdbx_description
1 polymer ?
#
loop_
_entity_poly.entity_id
_entity_poly.type
_entity_poly.pdbx_seq_one_letter_code
_entity_poly.pdbx_strand_id
1 'polypeptide(L)'
;ALSVASMNNIETTSIYLLSNGRKIRYNDTAEKESDRLISLSGTFEYVDCGIGATTDFSDKNLKGKIALIQRAGEENGEVLTFAQKESNAKNAGALAAIIYDNVDGALINMSTDNKIPCVFISKTDGEYLCGQPDKKLSVSKDYVDTFKDNYSGKMSDFSSWGVTSDLKLKPEITAPGGDIYSTLPNGLYGNMSGTSMASPHMAGAAAVMQQYI
;
A
#
# COMPACT_ATOMS: atom_id res chain seq x y z
N ALA A 1 24.05 12.07 -17.17
CA ALA A 1 22.78 11.96 -16.45
C ALA A 1 23.06 11.53 -15.00
N LEU A 2 22.38 12.13 -14.04
CA LEU A 2 22.47 11.78 -12.62
C LEU A 2 21.47 10.64 -12.33
N SER A 3 21.96 9.56 -11.71
CA SER A 3 21.10 8.47 -11.26
C SER A 3 20.73 8.67 -9.79
N VAL A 4 19.45 8.48 -9.47
CA VAL A 4 18.90 8.76 -8.13
C VAL A 4 18.40 7.46 -7.48
N ALA A 5 18.94 7.14 -6.31
CA ALA A 5 18.44 6.08 -5.45
C ALA A 5 17.26 6.55 -4.61
N SER A 6 16.49 5.62 -4.08
CA SER A 6 15.35 5.87 -3.20
C SER A 6 15.67 5.53 -1.75
N MET A 7 15.28 6.41 -0.83
CA MET A 7 15.17 6.12 0.60
C MET A 7 13.73 6.32 1.06
N ASN A 8 13.33 5.58 2.09
CA ASN A 8 12.02 5.73 2.69
C ASN A 8 11.93 7.04 3.47
N ASN A 9 10.78 7.68 3.44
CA ASN A 9 10.53 8.89 4.20
C ASN A 9 10.74 8.64 5.70
N ILE A 10 11.09 9.70 6.45
CA ILE A 10 11.36 9.58 7.89
C ILE A 10 10.05 9.39 8.66
N GLU A 11 9.01 10.10 8.25
CA GLU A 11 7.66 10.06 8.82
C GLU A 11 6.64 10.26 7.70
N THR A 12 5.50 9.61 7.81
CA THR A 12 4.43 9.72 6.81
C THR A 12 3.11 10.00 7.51
N THR A 13 2.49 11.13 7.19
CA THR A 13 1.11 11.40 7.59
C THR A 13 0.18 10.64 6.65
N SER A 14 -0.66 9.79 7.21
CA SER A 14 -1.54 8.90 6.44
C SER A 14 -2.86 8.66 7.15
N ILE A 15 -3.86 8.29 6.38
CA ILE A 15 -5.13 7.76 6.90
C ILE A 15 -4.88 6.34 7.42
N TYR A 16 -5.62 5.95 8.45
CA TYR A 16 -5.51 4.62 9.04
C TYR A 16 -6.88 3.97 9.29
N LEU A 17 -6.88 2.64 9.43
CA LEU A 17 -7.98 1.85 9.98
C LEU A 17 -7.81 1.73 11.49
N LEU A 18 -8.91 1.66 12.22
CA LEU A 18 -8.89 1.39 13.66
C LEU A 18 -9.50 0.02 13.94
N SER A 19 -8.74 -0.86 14.58
CA SER A 19 -9.23 -2.16 15.05
C SER A 19 -8.74 -2.42 16.48
N ASN A 20 -9.66 -2.60 17.42
CA ASN A 20 -9.36 -2.85 18.84
C ASN A 20 -8.32 -1.88 19.44
N GLY A 21 -8.44 -0.58 19.12
CA GLY A 21 -7.51 0.47 19.57
C GLY A 21 -6.19 0.57 18.81
N ARG A 22 -5.88 -0.38 17.91
CA ARG A 22 -4.70 -0.33 17.05
C ARG A 22 -4.98 0.48 15.78
N LYS A 23 -4.09 1.42 15.48
CA LYS A 23 -4.06 2.18 14.23
C LYS A 23 -3.31 1.36 13.18
N ILE A 24 -3.96 1.09 12.06
CA ILE A 24 -3.43 0.30 10.96
C ILE A 24 -3.32 1.21 9.74
N ARG A 25 -2.10 1.59 9.41
CA ARG A 25 -1.82 2.39 8.20
C ARG A 25 -2.06 1.53 6.96
N TYR A 26 -2.62 2.12 5.92
CA TYR A 26 -2.82 1.45 4.65
C TYR A 26 -2.42 2.31 3.47
N ASN A 27 -2.14 1.67 2.34
CA ASN A 27 -1.94 2.31 1.05
C ASN A 27 -3.16 2.07 0.17
N ASP A 28 -3.71 3.15 -0.39
CA ASP A 28 -4.89 3.16 -1.25
C ASP A 28 -4.52 3.84 -2.57
N THR A 29 -4.46 3.07 -3.65
CA THR A 29 -4.03 3.52 -4.97
C THR A 29 -5.19 3.81 -5.91
N ALA A 30 -6.44 3.80 -5.44
CA ALA A 30 -7.61 4.08 -6.26
C ALA A 30 -7.57 5.52 -6.84
N GLU A 31 -7.87 5.63 -8.13
CA GLU A 31 -7.80 6.89 -8.88
C GLU A 31 -9.03 7.77 -8.72
N LYS A 32 -10.11 7.25 -8.13
CA LYS A 32 -11.34 8.01 -7.84
C LYS A 32 -11.66 7.91 -6.36
N GLU A 33 -12.15 9.01 -5.80
CA GLU A 33 -12.53 9.06 -4.38
C GLU A 33 -13.61 8.04 -4.02
N SER A 34 -14.56 7.79 -4.92
CA SER A 34 -15.63 6.79 -4.74
C SER A 34 -15.11 5.36 -4.60
N ASP A 35 -13.94 5.07 -5.14
CA ASP A 35 -13.35 3.74 -5.18
C ASP A 35 -12.37 3.53 -4.01
N ARG A 36 -12.11 4.59 -3.22
CA ARG A 36 -11.26 4.53 -2.02
C ARG A 36 -11.98 3.95 -0.82
N LEU A 37 -11.25 3.26 0.03
CA LEU A 37 -11.80 2.65 1.24
C LEU A 37 -12.47 3.67 2.16
N ILE A 38 -11.97 4.89 2.24
CA ILE A 38 -12.56 5.98 3.04
C ILE A 38 -13.98 6.37 2.62
N SER A 39 -14.42 6.00 1.41
CA SER A 39 -15.82 6.20 0.98
C SER A 39 -16.81 5.37 1.79
N LEU A 40 -16.34 4.30 2.46
CA LEU A 40 -17.14 3.39 3.29
C LEU A 40 -17.21 3.85 4.75
N SER A 41 -17.18 5.02 5.16
CA SER A 41 -17.17 5.48 6.56
C SER A 41 -18.08 4.66 7.49
N GLY A 42 -17.52 4.13 8.58
CA GLY A 42 -18.24 3.30 9.56
C GLY A 42 -17.42 2.17 10.17
N THR A 43 -18.11 1.29 10.91
CA THR A 43 -17.51 0.06 11.48
C THR A 43 -18.04 -1.15 10.73
N PHE A 44 -17.13 -2.01 10.30
CA PHE A 44 -17.41 -3.20 9.49
C PHE A 44 -16.82 -4.44 10.11
N GLU A 45 -17.51 -5.54 9.92
CA GLU A 45 -16.92 -6.87 10.13
C GLU A 45 -15.98 -7.19 8.98
N TYR A 46 -14.90 -7.91 9.26
CA TYR A 46 -14.04 -8.47 8.23
C TYR A 46 -13.92 -10.00 8.38
N VAL A 47 -13.61 -10.66 7.28
CA VAL A 47 -13.48 -12.11 7.20
C VAL A 47 -12.12 -12.45 6.62
N ASP A 48 -11.38 -13.33 7.29
CA ASP A 48 -10.14 -13.88 6.75
C ASP A 48 -10.46 -14.80 5.57
N CYS A 49 -9.93 -14.45 4.41
CA CYS A 49 -10.13 -15.13 3.13
C CYS A 49 -8.82 -15.71 2.58
N GLY A 50 -7.91 -16.13 3.48
CA GLY A 50 -6.69 -16.83 3.10
C GLY A 50 -5.89 -16.07 2.05
N ILE A 51 -5.55 -16.72 0.95
CA ILE A 51 -4.84 -16.11 -0.18
C ILE A 51 -5.77 -15.45 -1.22
N GLY A 52 -7.08 -15.50 -1.02
CA GLY A 52 -8.06 -14.94 -1.95
C GLY A 52 -8.31 -15.79 -3.19
N ALA A 53 -8.02 -17.09 -3.14
CA ALA A 53 -8.44 -18.04 -4.15
C ALA A 53 -9.96 -18.19 -4.16
N THR A 54 -10.55 -18.61 -5.28
CA THR A 54 -12.00 -18.78 -5.38
C THR A 54 -12.55 -19.74 -4.32
N THR A 55 -11.79 -20.77 -3.98
CA THR A 55 -12.14 -21.76 -2.94
C THR A 55 -12.13 -21.17 -1.54
N ASP A 56 -11.34 -20.13 -1.28
CA ASP A 56 -11.24 -19.48 0.04
C ASP A 56 -12.52 -18.75 0.45
N PHE A 57 -13.44 -18.54 -0.49
CA PHE A 57 -14.70 -17.84 -0.27
C PHE A 57 -15.92 -18.77 -0.16
N SER A 58 -15.79 -20.06 -0.48
CA SER A 58 -16.92 -20.99 -0.71
C SER A 58 -17.89 -21.10 0.47
N ASP A 59 -17.39 -21.07 1.70
CA ASP A 59 -18.21 -21.24 2.92
C ASP A 59 -18.30 -19.94 3.75
N LYS A 60 -18.00 -18.78 3.13
CA LYS A 60 -17.93 -17.51 3.85
C LYS A 60 -19.03 -16.55 3.42
N ASN A 61 -19.71 -15.96 4.39
CA ASN A 61 -20.66 -14.87 4.14
C ASN A 61 -19.94 -13.52 4.19
N LEU A 62 -19.72 -12.93 3.02
CA LEU A 62 -19.05 -11.63 2.87
C LEU A 62 -20.00 -10.47 2.59
N LYS A 63 -21.31 -10.74 2.53
CA LYS A 63 -22.29 -9.68 2.29
C LYS A 63 -22.24 -8.63 3.39
N GLY A 64 -21.90 -7.38 3.00
CA GLY A 64 -21.74 -6.27 3.94
C GLY A 64 -20.44 -6.28 4.76
N LYS A 65 -19.47 -7.12 4.42
CA LYS A 65 -18.22 -7.30 5.15
C LYS A 65 -17.01 -6.98 4.27
N ILE A 66 -15.86 -6.87 4.89
CA ILE A 66 -14.57 -6.65 4.23
C ILE A 66 -13.80 -7.97 4.15
N ALA A 67 -13.23 -8.29 3.00
CA ALA A 67 -12.35 -9.44 2.84
C ALA A 67 -10.93 -9.09 3.30
N LEU A 68 -10.35 -9.89 4.21
CA LEU A 68 -8.93 -9.82 4.59
C LEU A 68 -8.19 -10.93 3.85
N ILE A 69 -7.17 -10.58 3.04
CA ILE A 69 -6.54 -11.50 2.09
C ILE A 69 -5.02 -11.38 2.20
N GLN A 70 -4.31 -12.50 2.20
CA GLN A 70 -2.85 -12.51 2.15
C GLN A 70 -2.35 -12.27 0.72
N ARG A 71 -1.25 -11.51 0.58
CA ARG A 71 -0.64 -11.18 -0.71
C ARG A 71 -0.12 -12.41 -1.45
N ALA A 72 0.63 -13.29 -0.78
CA ALA A 72 1.18 -14.49 -1.39
C ALA A 72 0.09 -15.53 -1.64
N GLY A 73 0.30 -16.36 -2.64
CA GLY A 73 -0.48 -17.54 -2.90
C GLY A 73 -0.66 -17.82 -4.39
N GLU A 74 -0.89 -19.09 -4.67
CA GLU A 74 -1.12 -19.61 -6.02
C GLU A 74 -2.48 -20.34 -6.06
N GLU A 75 -3.19 -20.20 -7.14
CA GLU A 75 -4.38 -20.99 -7.46
C GLU A 75 -4.13 -21.71 -8.79
N ASN A 76 -4.29 -23.03 -8.79
CA ASN A 76 -4.02 -23.88 -9.98
C ASN A 76 -2.60 -23.74 -10.57
N GLY A 77 -1.59 -23.44 -9.71
CA GLY A 77 -0.20 -23.26 -10.13
C GLY A 77 0.12 -21.89 -10.71
N GLU A 78 -0.80 -20.94 -10.64
CA GLU A 78 -0.60 -19.54 -11.04
C GLU A 78 -0.65 -18.60 -9.85
N VAL A 79 0.26 -17.62 -9.80
CA VAL A 79 0.27 -16.60 -8.75
C VAL A 79 -0.91 -15.68 -8.93
N LEU A 80 -1.74 -15.57 -7.89
CA LEU A 80 -2.90 -14.66 -7.89
C LEU A 80 -2.46 -13.19 -7.87
N THR A 81 -2.86 -12.45 -8.89
CA THR A 81 -2.67 -11.01 -8.95
C THR A 81 -3.60 -10.27 -7.99
N PHE A 82 -3.29 -9.01 -7.65
CA PHE A 82 -4.16 -8.17 -6.83
C PHE A 82 -5.55 -7.99 -7.46
N ALA A 83 -5.62 -7.80 -8.77
CA ALA A 83 -6.88 -7.67 -9.51
C ALA A 83 -7.73 -8.95 -9.46
N GLN A 84 -7.11 -10.14 -9.51
CA GLN A 84 -7.82 -11.41 -9.33
C GLN A 84 -8.38 -11.56 -7.92
N LYS A 85 -7.58 -11.25 -6.87
CA LYS A 85 -8.01 -11.28 -5.48
C LYS A 85 -9.18 -10.31 -5.23
N GLU A 86 -9.08 -9.09 -5.74
CA GLU A 86 -10.17 -8.10 -5.72
C GLU A 86 -11.44 -8.63 -6.37
N SER A 87 -11.31 -9.20 -7.59
CA SER A 87 -12.44 -9.75 -8.34
C SER A 87 -13.10 -10.91 -7.59
N ASN A 88 -12.31 -11.82 -7.01
CA ASN A 88 -12.82 -12.94 -6.23
C ASN A 88 -13.57 -12.46 -4.98
N ALA A 89 -13.03 -11.47 -4.26
CA ALA A 89 -13.70 -10.87 -3.10
C ALA A 89 -15.03 -10.20 -3.49
N LYS A 90 -15.04 -9.43 -4.59
CA LYS A 90 -16.26 -8.82 -5.14
C LYS A 90 -17.32 -9.87 -5.48
N ASN A 91 -16.93 -10.92 -6.21
CA ASN A 91 -17.84 -11.99 -6.61
C ASN A 91 -18.42 -12.74 -5.40
N ALA A 92 -17.68 -12.83 -4.30
CA ALA A 92 -18.15 -13.37 -3.03
C ALA A 92 -19.04 -12.39 -2.23
N GLY A 93 -19.25 -11.16 -2.72
CA GLY A 93 -20.15 -10.16 -2.11
C GLY A 93 -19.48 -9.24 -1.09
N ALA A 94 -18.15 -9.18 -1.03
CA ALA A 94 -17.42 -8.27 -0.16
C ALA A 94 -17.66 -6.80 -0.55
N LEU A 95 -17.75 -5.91 0.45
CA LEU A 95 -17.83 -4.46 0.25
C LEU A 95 -16.48 -3.87 -0.14
N ALA A 96 -15.40 -4.42 0.39
CA ALA A 96 -14.03 -4.00 0.15
C ALA A 96 -13.07 -5.17 0.38
N ALA A 97 -11.82 -5.02 -0.05
CA ALA A 97 -10.74 -5.94 0.25
C ALA A 97 -9.57 -5.23 0.93
N ILE A 98 -9.00 -5.87 1.93
CA ILE A 98 -7.74 -5.49 2.56
C ILE A 98 -6.74 -6.59 2.25
N ILE A 99 -5.69 -6.25 1.52
CA ILE A 99 -4.63 -7.19 1.21
C ILE A 99 -3.44 -6.90 2.12
N TYR A 100 -2.97 -7.89 2.86
CA TYR A 100 -1.80 -7.74 3.73
C TYR A 100 -0.57 -8.45 3.15
N ASP A 101 0.60 -7.89 3.44
CA ASP A 101 1.85 -8.45 2.95
C ASP A 101 2.18 -9.81 3.62
N ASN A 102 2.91 -10.65 2.92
CA ASN A 102 3.47 -11.90 3.43
C ASN A 102 4.94 -11.78 3.86
N VAL A 103 5.57 -10.64 3.54
CA VAL A 103 6.95 -10.31 3.93
C VAL A 103 6.98 -8.98 4.67
N ASP A 104 7.98 -8.81 5.53
CA ASP A 104 8.20 -7.51 6.18
C ASP A 104 8.79 -6.53 5.17
N GLY A 105 8.29 -5.31 5.16
CA GLY A 105 8.71 -4.28 4.20
C GLY A 105 7.85 -3.02 4.29
N ALA A 106 8.19 -2.02 3.47
CA ALA A 106 7.36 -0.84 3.28
C ALA A 106 6.07 -1.19 2.52
N LEU A 107 5.02 -0.39 2.73
CA LEU A 107 3.77 -0.56 1.98
C LEU A 107 4.01 -0.36 0.48
N ILE A 108 3.45 -1.24 -0.32
CA ILE A 108 3.57 -1.21 -1.78
C ILE A 108 2.33 -0.64 -2.45
N ASN A 109 2.49 -0.24 -3.70
CA ASN A 109 1.39 0.14 -4.57
C ASN A 109 0.81 -1.13 -5.22
N MET A 110 -0.50 -1.27 -5.21
CA MET A 110 -1.20 -2.36 -5.87
C MET A 110 -1.75 -1.89 -7.22
N SER A 111 -1.78 -2.80 -8.19
CA SER A 111 -2.55 -2.64 -9.42
C SER A 111 -3.82 -3.48 -9.31
N THR A 112 -4.96 -2.81 -9.24
CA THR A 112 -6.30 -3.40 -9.14
C THR A 112 -7.19 -2.87 -10.27
N ASP A 113 -8.37 -3.45 -10.43
CA ASP A 113 -9.34 -3.01 -11.43
C ASP A 113 -10.34 -1.98 -10.87
N ASN A 114 -10.20 -1.58 -9.61
CA ASN A 114 -11.09 -0.66 -8.88
C ASN A 114 -12.58 -1.09 -8.92
N LYS A 115 -12.83 -2.39 -8.82
CA LYS A 115 -14.18 -2.96 -8.80
C LYS A 115 -14.86 -2.83 -7.44
N ILE A 116 -14.08 -2.84 -6.37
CA ILE A 116 -14.42 -2.52 -4.98
C ILE A 116 -13.22 -1.80 -4.36
N PRO A 117 -13.40 -1.01 -3.27
CA PRO A 117 -12.27 -0.47 -2.53
C PRO A 117 -11.29 -1.57 -2.12
N CYS A 118 -10.01 -1.39 -2.50
CA CYS A 118 -8.98 -2.39 -2.24
C CYS A 118 -7.71 -1.71 -1.74
N VAL A 119 -7.28 -2.03 -0.51
CA VAL A 119 -6.15 -1.39 0.15
C VAL A 119 -5.10 -2.38 0.61
N PHE A 120 -3.87 -1.90 0.76
CA PHE A 120 -2.71 -2.69 1.18
C PHE A 120 -2.26 -2.31 2.58
N ILE A 121 -1.99 -3.31 3.42
CA ILE A 121 -1.46 -3.14 4.78
C ILE A 121 -0.20 -3.98 5.00
N SER A 122 0.53 -3.69 6.07
CA SER A 122 1.73 -4.44 6.45
C SER A 122 1.41 -5.89 6.83
N LYS A 123 2.42 -6.78 6.74
CA LYS A 123 2.35 -8.14 7.24
C LYS A 123 1.96 -8.17 8.72
N THR A 124 2.65 -7.40 9.55
CA THR A 124 2.41 -7.34 11.00
C THR A 124 0.98 -6.92 11.33
N ASP A 125 0.38 -6.01 10.57
CA ASP A 125 -1.00 -5.58 10.78
C ASP A 125 -2.00 -6.62 10.28
N GLY A 126 -1.70 -7.30 9.17
CA GLY A 126 -2.51 -8.41 8.67
C GLY A 126 -2.54 -9.58 9.66
N GLU A 127 -1.39 -10.02 10.15
CA GLU A 127 -1.28 -11.06 11.17
C GLU A 127 -2.00 -10.67 12.47
N TYR A 128 -1.90 -9.39 12.88
CA TYR A 128 -2.66 -8.88 14.00
C TYR A 128 -4.18 -9.04 13.77
N LEU A 129 -4.70 -8.62 12.61
CA LEU A 129 -6.12 -8.77 12.28
C LEU A 129 -6.53 -10.25 12.23
N CYS A 130 -5.72 -11.14 11.68
CA CYS A 130 -6.00 -12.58 11.68
C CYS A 130 -6.13 -13.15 13.10
N GLY A 131 -5.38 -12.62 14.06
CA GLY A 131 -5.41 -13.07 15.46
C GLY A 131 -6.53 -12.51 16.32
N GLN A 132 -7.29 -11.48 15.85
CA GLN A 132 -8.32 -10.85 16.68
C GLN A 132 -9.56 -11.73 16.83
N PRO A 133 -10.12 -11.88 18.06
CA PRO A 133 -11.38 -12.59 18.28
C PRO A 133 -12.58 -11.78 17.75
N ASP A 134 -12.55 -10.47 17.92
CA ASP A 134 -13.57 -9.55 17.36
C ASP A 134 -13.09 -9.02 16.00
N LYS A 135 -13.63 -9.59 14.95
CA LYS A 135 -13.29 -9.31 13.55
C LYS A 135 -13.94 -8.00 13.08
N LYS A 136 -13.67 -6.88 13.77
CA LYS A 136 -14.21 -5.56 13.43
C LYS A 136 -13.12 -4.53 13.22
N LEU A 137 -13.37 -3.64 12.28
CA LEU A 137 -12.55 -2.46 12.03
C LEU A 137 -13.41 -1.25 11.70
N SER A 138 -12.89 -0.08 11.99
CA SER A 138 -13.55 1.20 11.69
C SER A 138 -12.76 1.97 10.64
N VAL A 139 -13.49 2.57 9.72
CA VAL A 139 -13.01 3.42 8.63
C VAL A 139 -13.55 4.84 8.82
N SER A 140 -12.71 5.85 8.79
CA SER A 140 -13.13 7.25 8.79
C SER A 140 -12.09 8.11 8.08
N LYS A 141 -12.55 9.14 7.36
CA LYS A 141 -11.67 10.18 6.79
C LYS A 141 -10.94 11.01 7.84
N ASP A 142 -11.48 11.04 9.08
CA ASP A 142 -10.90 11.78 10.19
C ASP A 142 -9.81 11.01 10.93
N TYR A 143 -9.59 9.75 10.57
CA TYR A 143 -8.52 8.92 11.11
C TYR A 143 -7.21 9.20 10.39
N VAL A 144 -6.56 10.29 10.76
CA VAL A 144 -5.28 10.74 10.21
C VAL A 144 -4.24 10.79 11.34
N ASP A 145 -3.07 10.25 11.09
CA ASP A 145 -1.95 10.31 12.04
C ASP A 145 -0.60 10.26 11.30
N THR A 146 0.47 10.56 12.03
CA THR A 146 1.84 10.46 11.54
C THR A 146 2.45 9.14 12.00
N PHE A 147 2.95 8.37 11.05
CA PHE A 147 3.54 7.06 11.25
C PHE A 147 5.03 7.10 11.02
N LYS A 148 5.74 6.31 11.83
CA LYS A 148 7.15 6.00 11.66
C LYS A 148 7.30 4.49 11.83
N ASP A 149 7.89 3.85 10.85
CA ASP A 149 8.14 2.41 10.86
C ASP A 149 9.64 2.09 10.94
N ASN A 150 9.98 0.81 11.00
CA ASN A 150 11.36 0.34 11.07
C ASN A 150 12.17 0.59 9.78
N TYR A 151 11.51 0.98 8.69
CA TYR A 151 12.10 1.27 7.39
C TYR A 151 12.28 2.76 7.16
N SER A 152 11.77 3.61 8.05
CA SER A 152 11.87 5.07 7.98
C SER A 152 13.32 5.55 7.94
N GLY A 153 13.65 6.38 6.97
CA GLY A 153 14.99 6.94 6.77
C GLY A 153 16.05 5.94 6.28
N LYS A 154 15.67 4.69 5.94
CA LYS A 154 16.56 3.69 5.35
C LYS A 154 16.42 3.67 3.83
N MET A 155 17.41 3.07 3.14
CA MET A 155 17.32 2.79 1.71
C MET A 155 16.08 1.95 1.45
N SER A 156 15.34 2.32 0.41
CA SER A 156 14.17 1.54 -0.02
C SER A 156 14.61 0.20 -0.61
N ASP A 157 13.94 -0.88 -0.22
CA ASP A 157 14.28 -2.25 -0.66
C ASP A 157 14.18 -2.43 -2.18
N PHE A 158 13.33 -1.64 -2.84
CA PHE A 158 13.18 -1.61 -4.29
C PHE A 158 14.22 -0.75 -5.01
N SER A 159 15.07 -0.01 -4.29
CA SER A 159 16.06 0.88 -4.91
C SER A 159 17.17 0.07 -5.56
N SER A 160 17.41 0.33 -6.85
CA SER A 160 18.56 -0.27 -7.54
C SER A 160 19.88 0.30 -7.00
N TRP A 161 20.90 -0.55 -6.94
CA TRP A 161 22.26 -0.21 -6.55
C TRP A 161 23.24 -1.16 -7.24
N GLY A 162 24.48 -0.72 -7.37
CA GLY A 162 25.53 -1.55 -7.95
C GLY A 162 26.41 -0.83 -8.96
N VAL A 163 27.17 -1.62 -9.71
CA VAL A 163 28.01 -1.14 -10.78
C VAL A 163 27.34 -1.29 -12.15
N THR A 164 27.64 -0.35 -13.04
CA THR A 164 27.26 -0.44 -14.45
C THR A 164 28.16 -1.44 -15.19
N SER A 165 27.83 -1.76 -16.44
CA SER A 165 28.66 -2.63 -17.29
C SER A 165 30.08 -2.08 -17.54
N ASP A 166 30.27 -0.77 -17.42
CA ASP A 166 31.57 -0.08 -17.50
C ASP A 166 32.18 0.17 -16.10
N LEU A 167 31.74 -0.57 -15.09
CA LEU A 167 32.27 -0.58 -13.71
C LEU A 167 32.15 0.76 -12.97
N LYS A 168 31.24 1.63 -13.35
CA LYS A 168 30.93 2.85 -12.58
C LYS A 168 29.95 2.57 -11.47
N LEU A 169 30.19 3.12 -10.29
CA LEU A 169 29.26 3.03 -9.18
C LEU A 169 28.03 3.92 -9.44
N LYS A 170 26.85 3.33 -9.33
CA LYS A 170 25.56 3.98 -9.46
C LYS A 170 24.59 3.45 -8.38
N PRO A 171 23.59 4.22 -7.96
CA PRO A 171 23.32 5.65 -8.21
C PRO A 171 24.31 6.60 -7.51
N GLU A 172 24.43 7.85 -7.97
CA GLU A 172 25.34 8.84 -7.39
C GLU A 172 24.75 9.56 -6.19
N ILE A 173 23.42 9.62 -6.09
CA ILE A 173 22.74 10.36 -5.03
C ILE A 173 21.49 9.62 -4.60
N THR A 174 21.03 9.90 -3.38
CA THR A 174 19.80 9.33 -2.82
C THR A 174 18.83 10.45 -2.47
N ALA A 175 17.56 10.24 -2.74
CA ALA A 175 16.47 11.14 -2.35
C ALA A 175 15.28 10.38 -1.78
N PRO A 176 14.38 11.03 -1.01
CA PRO A 176 13.15 10.42 -0.57
C PRO A 176 12.30 9.92 -1.75
N GLY A 177 11.94 8.65 -1.74
CA GLY A 177 11.15 8.00 -2.79
C GLY A 177 10.21 6.92 -2.26
N GLY A 178 10.31 6.56 -0.96
CA GLY A 178 9.37 5.67 -0.30
C GLY A 178 8.37 6.44 0.56
N ASP A 179 7.08 6.13 0.44
CA ASP A 179 5.97 6.77 1.15
C ASP A 179 5.87 8.29 0.92
N ILE A 180 5.91 8.70 -0.31
CA ILE A 180 5.85 10.12 -0.72
C ILE A 180 4.39 10.52 -0.95
N TYR A 181 3.88 11.43 -0.11
CA TYR A 181 2.57 12.02 -0.27
C TYR A 181 2.61 13.13 -1.31
N SER A 182 1.83 13.01 -2.36
CA SER A 182 1.78 13.97 -3.47
C SER A 182 0.45 13.94 -4.20
N THR A 183 0.34 14.78 -5.24
CA THR A 183 -0.84 14.83 -6.11
C THR A 183 -0.96 13.58 -6.95
N LEU A 184 -2.20 13.13 -7.11
CA LEU A 184 -2.60 12.02 -7.99
C LEU A 184 -3.55 12.54 -9.08
N PRO A 185 -3.84 11.75 -10.13
CA PRO A 185 -4.86 12.09 -11.12
C PRO A 185 -6.21 12.46 -10.48
N ASN A 186 -7.02 13.20 -11.20
CA ASN A 186 -8.36 13.63 -10.80
C ASN A 186 -8.42 14.52 -9.53
N GLY A 187 -7.36 15.26 -9.24
CA GLY A 187 -7.32 16.18 -8.10
C GLY A 187 -7.19 15.49 -6.75
N LEU A 188 -6.83 14.23 -6.72
CA LEU A 188 -6.60 13.46 -5.51
C LEU A 188 -5.18 13.65 -4.96
N TYR A 189 -4.99 13.20 -3.73
CA TYR A 189 -3.70 13.10 -3.07
C TYR A 189 -3.53 11.69 -2.50
N GLY A 190 -2.29 11.22 -2.41
CA GLY A 190 -1.99 9.93 -1.82
C GLY A 190 -0.50 9.66 -1.76
N ASN A 191 -0.16 8.56 -1.10
CA ASN A 191 1.20 8.10 -0.95
C ASN A 191 1.58 7.17 -2.11
N MET A 192 2.76 7.40 -2.66
CA MET A 192 3.38 6.50 -3.64
C MET A 192 4.83 6.22 -3.27
N SER A 193 5.32 5.04 -3.65
CA SER A 193 6.71 4.63 -3.45
C SER A 193 7.35 4.25 -4.77
N GLY A 194 8.60 4.67 -4.97
CA GLY A 194 9.37 4.35 -6.16
C GLY A 194 10.57 5.29 -6.35
N THR A 195 11.58 4.84 -7.07
CA THR A 195 12.65 5.72 -7.58
C THR A 195 12.09 6.82 -8.50
N SER A 196 10.89 6.60 -9.06
CA SER A 196 10.11 7.59 -9.79
C SER A 196 9.66 8.78 -8.92
N MET A 197 9.58 8.62 -7.58
CA MET A 197 9.31 9.69 -6.61
C MET A 197 10.60 10.34 -6.12
N ALA A 198 11.70 9.59 -6.01
CA ALA A 198 13.01 10.12 -5.65
C ALA A 198 13.58 11.06 -6.73
N SER A 199 13.41 10.72 -7.99
CA SER A 199 13.96 11.48 -9.13
C SER A 199 13.44 12.91 -9.20
N PRO A 200 12.13 13.21 -9.12
CA PRO A 200 11.62 14.58 -9.12
C PRO A 200 12.04 15.40 -7.89
N HIS A 201 12.28 14.78 -6.73
CA HIS A 201 12.86 15.48 -5.58
C HIS A 201 14.23 16.07 -5.95
N MET A 202 15.09 15.29 -6.62
CA MET A 202 16.39 15.77 -7.06
C MET A 202 16.30 16.81 -8.19
N ALA A 203 15.33 16.65 -9.09
CA ALA A 203 15.09 17.64 -10.14
C ALA A 203 14.68 19.00 -9.53
N GLY A 204 13.80 18.99 -8.53
CA GLY A 204 13.40 20.18 -7.78
C GLY A 204 14.56 20.80 -7.02
N ALA A 205 15.37 20.01 -6.33
CA ALA A 205 16.56 20.49 -5.63
C ALA A 205 17.55 21.12 -6.62
N ALA A 206 17.79 20.51 -7.77
CA ALA A 206 18.67 21.06 -8.80
C ALA A 206 18.14 22.41 -9.37
N ALA A 207 16.83 22.52 -9.58
CA ALA A 207 16.21 23.77 -10.04
C ALA A 207 16.38 24.90 -9.00
N VAL A 208 16.22 24.61 -7.72
CA VAL A 208 16.45 25.59 -6.64
C VAL A 208 17.92 26.00 -6.60
N MET A 209 18.87 25.06 -6.72
CA MET A 209 20.30 25.37 -6.75
C MET A 209 20.68 26.26 -7.95
N GLN A 210 20.10 26.00 -9.14
CA GLN A 210 20.33 26.82 -10.33
C GLN A 210 19.84 28.26 -10.18
N GLN A 211 18.86 28.51 -9.33
CA GLN A 211 18.37 29.86 -9.06
C GLN A 211 19.37 30.73 -8.27
N TYR A 212 20.32 30.10 -7.57
CA TYR A 212 21.30 30.76 -6.71
C TYR A 212 22.69 30.86 -7.32
N ILE A 213 22.88 30.33 -8.53
CA ILE A 213 24.16 30.41 -9.28
C ILE A 213 24.03 31.45 -10.40
#